data_0548f18645f11b2cba060e7d8cf6cca4
#
_entry.id   0548f18645f11b2cba060e7d8cf6cca4
#
_cell.length_a   1.000
_cell.length_b   1.000
_cell.length_c   1.000
_cell.angle_alpha   90.00
_cell.angle_beta   90.00
_cell.angle_gamma   90.00
#
_symmetry.space_group_name_H-M   'P 1'
#
loop_
_entity.id
_entity.type
_entity.pdbx_description
1 polymer ?
#
loop_
_entity_poly.entity_id
_entity_poly.type
_entity_poly.pdbx_seq_one_letter_code
_entity_poly.pdbx_strand_id
1 'polypeptide(L)'
;MNIRKIYIAPASYDGRQILRKLRLNKKFKILGFLDNSKVKKKVLYRKVIKIEKVKKTKFDNIIIGGRYYKSILKQLINLRIDKKKITLLPKSEFQYEKKDLKIRSTKTNRIFDKFLKIVKKEKIDYFVCSGSLLPIFRKQELATQSDVDLYVDGYKLKLLFKKFKNFKNVKIYKKFSDEKKHLITKIIIKSVEKNQYSEPALIDITGYFNKNKKIYYFLNGNIKSDLPNKHFLRHEYTRYQNRLI
;
A
#
# COMPACT_ATOMS: atom_id res chain seq x y z
N MET A 1 25.78 8.39 -29.61
CA MET A 1 24.61 7.66 -29.10
C MET A 1 23.63 8.68 -28.49
N ASN A 2 22.42 8.85 -29.05
CA ASN A 2 21.48 9.85 -28.56
C ASN A 2 20.86 9.43 -27.21
N ILE A 3 21.13 10.19 -26.17
CA ILE A 3 20.60 9.94 -24.81
C ILE A 3 19.16 10.45 -24.73
N ARG A 4 18.19 9.54 -24.57
CA ARG A 4 16.77 9.88 -24.44
C ARG A 4 16.45 10.45 -23.05
N LYS A 5 15.82 11.61 -22.99
CA LYS A 5 15.33 12.26 -21.78
C LYS A 5 13.96 11.70 -21.41
N ILE A 6 13.83 11.05 -20.26
CA ILE A 6 12.60 10.36 -19.89
C ILE A 6 12.03 10.82 -18.55
N TYR A 7 10.72 10.77 -18.44
CA TYR A 7 9.99 10.77 -17.17
C TYR A 7 9.46 9.37 -16.85
N ILE A 8 9.28 9.09 -15.57
CA ILE A 8 8.67 7.84 -15.08
C ILE A 8 7.38 8.20 -14.34
N ALA A 9 6.32 7.45 -14.55
CA ALA A 9 5.03 7.63 -13.89
C ALA A 9 4.45 6.27 -13.40
N PRO A 10 3.88 6.26 -12.18
CA PRO A 10 3.84 7.29 -11.14
C PRO A 10 5.13 7.38 -10.29
N ALA A 11 5.16 8.33 -9.34
CA ALA A 11 6.22 8.41 -8.32
C ALA A 11 6.01 7.43 -7.16
N SER A 12 5.14 6.43 -7.35
CA SER A 12 4.83 5.37 -6.40
C SER A 12 5.97 4.35 -6.30
N TYR A 13 5.69 3.28 -5.59
CA TYR A 13 6.57 2.14 -5.52
C TYR A 13 6.89 1.55 -6.91
N ASP A 14 5.87 1.33 -7.77
CA ASP A 14 6.08 0.82 -9.12
C ASP A 14 7.05 1.68 -9.92
N GLY A 15 6.88 3.00 -9.90
CA GLY A 15 7.81 3.92 -10.57
C GLY A 15 9.23 3.85 -10.02
N ARG A 16 9.40 3.55 -8.72
CA ARG A 16 10.74 3.33 -8.15
C ARG A 16 11.39 2.05 -8.65
N GLN A 17 10.62 0.98 -8.88
CA GLN A 17 11.14 -0.25 -9.51
C GLN A 17 11.53 0.00 -10.96
N ILE A 18 10.73 0.73 -11.70
CA ILE A 18 11.08 1.16 -13.06
C ILE A 18 12.39 1.95 -13.06
N LEU A 19 12.52 2.93 -12.14
CA LEU A 19 13.78 3.68 -11.99
C LEU A 19 14.96 2.76 -11.67
N ARG A 20 14.79 1.80 -10.73
CA ARG A 20 15.83 0.83 -10.37
C ARG A 20 16.33 0.05 -11.58
N LYS A 21 15.40 -0.40 -12.45
CA LYS A 21 15.71 -1.11 -13.69
C LYS A 21 16.44 -0.22 -14.71
N LEU A 22 15.98 1.01 -14.88
CA LEU A 22 16.46 1.87 -15.95
C LEU A 22 17.71 2.70 -15.59
N ARG A 23 18.03 2.88 -14.29
CA ARG A 23 19.13 3.74 -13.84
C ARG A 23 20.52 3.32 -14.35
N LEU A 24 20.71 2.06 -14.67
CA LEU A 24 21.98 1.53 -15.20
C LEU A 24 22.05 1.60 -16.72
N ASN A 25 20.95 1.90 -17.37
CA ASN A 25 20.90 1.99 -18.83
C ASN A 25 21.36 3.40 -19.28
N LYS A 26 22.57 3.48 -19.80
CA LYS A 26 23.19 4.74 -20.28
C LYS A 26 22.42 5.41 -21.42
N LYS A 27 21.46 4.71 -22.07
CA LYS A 27 20.61 5.28 -23.14
C LYS A 27 19.58 6.26 -22.60
N PHE A 28 19.34 6.29 -21.26
CA PHE A 28 18.30 7.12 -20.64
C PHE A 28 18.88 8.16 -19.68
N LYS A 29 18.47 9.41 -19.85
CA LYS A 29 18.59 10.46 -18.85
C LYS A 29 17.25 10.63 -18.15
N ILE A 30 17.14 10.17 -16.89
CA ILE A 30 15.91 10.24 -16.12
C ILE A 30 15.75 11.64 -15.54
N LEU A 31 14.75 12.38 -16.04
CA LEU A 31 14.45 13.77 -15.63
C LEU A 31 13.75 13.82 -14.27
N GLY A 32 12.92 12.83 -13.96
CA GLY A 32 12.16 12.79 -12.73
C GLY A 32 10.92 11.90 -12.84
N PHE A 33 9.99 12.16 -11.94
CA PHE A 33 8.72 11.45 -11.89
C PHE A 33 7.54 12.36 -12.22
N LEU A 34 6.47 11.77 -12.76
CA LEU A 34 5.17 12.40 -12.93
C LEU A 34 4.20 11.83 -11.91
N ASP A 35 3.59 12.68 -11.08
CA ASP A 35 2.60 12.26 -10.09
C ASP A 35 1.76 13.46 -9.67
N ASN A 36 0.46 13.24 -9.46
CA ASN A 36 -0.45 14.29 -8.98
C ASN A 36 -0.49 14.41 -7.46
N SER A 37 0.20 13.52 -6.73
CA SER A 37 0.30 13.60 -5.27
C SER A 37 0.96 14.90 -4.84
N LYS A 38 0.26 15.69 -4.01
CA LYS A 38 0.78 16.94 -3.45
C LYS A 38 1.93 16.73 -2.44
N VAL A 39 2.08 15.50 -1.93
CA VAL A 39 2.94 15.22 -0.77
C VAL A 39 4.41 15.08 -1.12
N LYS A 40 4.75 14.74 -2.35
CA LYS A 40 6.14 14.41 -2.70
C LYS A 40 6.74 15.42 -3.66
N LYS A 41 7.67 16.25 -3.19
CA LYS A 41 8.49 17.12 -4.06
C LYS A 41 9.65 16.33 -4.72
N LYS A 42 10.20 15.32 -4.04
CA LYS A 42 11.29 14.46 -4.52
C LYS A 42 11.07 12.99 -4.14
N VAL A 43 11.44 12.09 -5.02
CA VAL A 43 11.49 10.65 -4.78
C VAL A 43 12.84 10.15 -5.30
N LEU A 44 13.61 9.46 -4.45
CA LEU A 44 14.95 8.96 -4.81
C LEU A 44 15.84 10.08 -5.39
N TYR A 45 15.84 11.23 -4.73
CA TYR A 45 16.57 12.46 -5.17
C TYR A 45 16.12 13.03 -6.52
N ARG A 46 15.10 12.43 -7.15
CA ARG A 46 14.55 12.91 -8.42
C ARG A 46 13.33 13.78 -8.16
N LYS A 47 13.22 14.86 -8.95
CA LYS A 47 12.08 15.78 -8.89
C LYS A 47 10.78 15.04 -9.22
N VAL A 48 9.71 15.37 -8.51
CA VAL A 48 8.35 14.95 -8.85
C VAL A 48 7.61 16.19 -9.33
N ILE A 49 7.03 16.11 -10.52
CA ILE A 49 6.18 17.15 -11.08
C ILE A 49 4.78 16.62 -11.32
N LYS A 50 3.80 17.48 -11.28
CA LYS A 50 2.43 17.14 -11.64
C LYS A 50 2.34 16.77 -13.13
N ILE A 51 1.49 15.82 -13.47
CA ILE A 51 1.32 15.33 -14.85
C ILE A 51 1.02 16.50 -15.81
N GLU A 52 0.17 17.44 -15.41
CA GLU A 52 -0.16 18.64 -16.22
C GLU A 52 1.05 19.52 -16.59
N LYS A 53 2.07 19.54 -15.73
CA LYS A 53 3.26 20.36 -15.96
C LYS A 53 4.24 19.77 -16.96
N VAL A 54 4.06 18.52 -17.37
CA VAL A 54 4.98 17.85 -18.31
C VAL A 54 5.03 18.55 -19.66
N LYS A 55 3.92 19.17 -20.12
CA LYS A 55 3.87 19.95 -21.36
C LYS A 55 4.90 21.09 -21.43
N LYS A 56 5.26 21.65 -20.27
CA LYS A 56 6.22 22.76 -20.17
C LYS A 56 7.66 22.28 -20.11
N THR A 57 7.92 20.99 -20.37
CA THR A 57 9.26 20.39 -20.27
C THR A 57 9.67 19.75 -21.58
N LYS A 58 10.98 19.73 -21.86
CA LYS A 58 11.53 19.02 -23.01
C LYS A 58 11.86 17.58 -22.61
N PHE A 59 11.22 16.59 -23.22
CA PHE A 59 11.43 15.18 -23.00
C PHE A 59 11.19 14.37 -24.27
N ASP A 60 11.75 13.17 -24.33
CA ASP A 60 11.63 12.27 -25.47
C ASP A 60 10.60 11.16 -25.21
N ASN A 61 10.47 10.72 -23.93
CA ASN A 61 9.53 9.63 -23.61
C ASN A 61 9.03 9.74 -22.16
N ILE A 62 7.84 9.17 -21.90
CA ILE A 62 7.25 8.96 -20.59
C ILE A 62 7.03 7.46 -20.42
N ILE A 63 7.68 6.85 -19.44
CA ILE A 63 7.51 5.44 -19.12
C ILE A 63 6.49 5.31 -17.98
N ILE A 64 5.38 4.60 -18.26
CA ILE A 64 4.29 4.40 -17.32
C ILE A 64 4.23 2.95 -16.92
N GLY A 65 4.04 2.67 -15.63
CA GLY A 65 3.78 1.33 -15.14
C GLY A 65 2.99 1.32 -13.83
N GLY A 66 2.54 0.13 -13.43
CA GLY A 66 1.85 -0.07 -12.16
C GLY A 66 0.34 0.09 -12.21
N ARG A 67 -0.28 0.00 -11.02
CA ARG A 67 -1.74 -0.08 -10.85
C ARG A 67 -2.52 1.05 -11.53
N TYR A 68 -1.98 2.26 -11.54
CA TYR A 68 -2.68 3.46 -12.02
C TYR A 68 -2.39 3.83 -13.48
N TYR A 69 -1.77 2.93 -14.25
CA TYR A 69 -1.33 3.24 -15.62
C TYR A 69 -2.47 3.75 -16.51
N LYS A 70 -3.67 3.17 -16.44
CA LYS A 70 -4.83 3.60 -17.26
C LYS A 70 -5.23 5.05 -16.99
N SER A 71 -5.31 5.43 -15.71
CA SER A 71 -5.65 6.80 -15.31
C SER A 71 -4.58 7.80 -15.74
N ILE A 72 -3.31 7.44 -15.60
CA ILE A 72 -2.18 8.29 -16.03
C ILE A 72 -2.17 8.44 -17.55
N LEU A 73 -2.35 7.35 -18.28
CA LEU A 73 -2.42 7.36 -19.74
C LEU A 73 -3.55 8.27 -20.24
N LYS A 74 -4.77 8.13 -19.68
CA LYS A 74 -5.91 9.00 -20.00
C LYS A 74 -5.56 10.48 -19.78
N GLN A 75 -4.92 10.82 -18.68
CA GLN A 75 -4.52 12.20 -18.40
C GLN A 75 -3.50 12.73 -19.42
N LEU A 76 -2.50 11.93 -19.81
CA LEU A 76 -1.51 12.33 -20.81
C LEU A 76 -2.14 12.52 -22.21
N ILE A 77 -3.09 11.66 -22.58
CA ILE A 77 -3.84 11.80 -23.83
C ILE A 77 -4.68 13.08 -23.82
N ASN A 78 -5.39 13.36 -22.73
CA ASN A 78 -6.16 14.61 -22.57
C ASN A 78 -5.28 15.85 -22.62
N LEU A 79 -4.03 15.73 -22.18
CA LEU A 79 -3.02 16.78 -22.35
C LEU A 79 -2.45 16.85 -23.76
N ARG A 80 -2.95 16.06 -24.72
CA ARG A 80 -2.47 16.00 -26.10
C ARG A 80 -0.96 15.66 -26.19
N ILE A 81 -0.46 14.82 -25.31
CA ILE A 81 0.88 14.25 -25.43
C ILE A 81 0.85 13.18 -26.51
N ASP A 82 1.77 13.25 -27.46
CA ASP A 82 1.90 12.26 -28.54
C ASP A 82 2.06 10.86 -27.97
N LYS A 83 1.23 9.93 -28.44
CA LYS A 83 1.27 8.52 -28.03
C LYS A 83 2.62 7.86 -28.28
N LYS A 84 3.35 8.28 -29.33
CA LYS A 84 4.70 7.81 -29.64
C LYS A 84 5.72 8.14 -28.54
N LYS A 85 5.43 9.15 -27.71
CA LYS A 85 6.23 9.53 -26.54
C LYS A 85 5.79 8.84 -25.26
N ILE A 86 4.90 7.86 -25.32
CA ILE A 86 4.41 7.15 -24.14
C ILE A 86 4.74 5.67 -24.28
N THR A 87 5.45 5.12 -23.33
CA THR A 87 5.74 3.68 -23.25
C THR A 87 5.06 3.10 -22.03
N LEU A 88 4.21 2.09 -22.23
CA LEU A 88 3.64 1.31 -21.15
C LEU A 88 4.58 0.14 -20.84
N LEU A 89 5.04 0.08 -19.60
CA LEU A 89 5.87 -1.02 -19.14
C LEU A 89 4.99 -2.08 -18.47
N PRO A 90 4.95 -3.32 -18.97
CA PRO A 90 4.16 -4.37 -18.35
C PRO A 90 4.71 -4.73 -16.96
N LYS A 91 3.83 -5.18 -16.05
CA LYS A 91 4.20 -5.48 -14.66
C LYS A 91 5.32 -6.51 -14.57
N SER A 92 5.36 -7.48 -15.47
CA SER A 92 6.43 -8.49 -15.57
C SER A 92 7.83 -7.90 -15.71
N GLU A 93 7.93 -6.70 -16.26
CA GLU A 93 9.21 -6.05 -16.50
C GLU A 93 9.79 -5.28 -15.30
N PHE A 94 9.00 -5.02 -14.26
CA PHE A 94 9.44 -4.32 -13.05
C PHE A 94 8.98 -5.01 -11.75
N GLN A 95 8.76 -6.33 -11.81
CA GLN A 95 8.41 -7.14 -10.65
C GLN A 95 9.52 -7.11 -9.58
N TYR A 96 9.08 -7.41 -8.37
CA TYR A 96 9.96 -7.57 -7.21
C TYR A 96 10.99 -8.68 -7.44
N GLU A 97 12.20 -8.44 -7.01
CA GLU A 97 13.16 -9.52 -6.85
C GLU A 97 12.69 -10.47 -5.74
N LYS A 98 12.87 -11.78 -5.90
CA LYS A 98 12.53 -12.80 -4.88
C LYS A 98 13.10 -12.44 -3.50
N LYS A 99 14.31 -11.87 -3.47
CA LYS A 99 14.97 -11.38 -2.24
C LYS A 99 14.15 -10.28 -1.56
N ASP A 100 13.62 -9.32 -2.30
CA ASP A 100 12.82 -8.22 -1.73
C ASP A 100 11.49 -8.75 -1.17
N LEU A 101 10.86 -9.72 -1.83
CA LEU A 101 9.66 -10.39 -1.34
C LEU A 101 9.92 -11.13 -0.03
N LYS A 102 11.04 -11.87 0.07
CA LYS A 102 11.43 -12.57 1.31
C LYS A 102 11.64 -11.60 2.48
N ILE A 103 12.37 -10.51 2.25
CA ILE A 103 12.60 -9.48 3.28
C ILE A 103 11.27 -8.88 3.72
N ARG A 104 10.37 -8.59 2.79
CA ARG A 104 9.04 -8.04 3.10
C ARG A 104 8.20 -9.03 3.90
N SER A 105 8.19 -10.31 3.50
CA SER A 105 7.50 -11.38 4.21
C SER A 105 7.96 -11.48 5.67
N THR A 106 9.26 -11.52 5.90
CA THR A 106 9.82 -11.54 7.27
C THR A 106 9.34 -10.36 8.10
N LYS A 107 9.29 -9.15 7.52
CA LYS A 107 8.79 -7.96 8.24
C LYS A 107 7.30 -8.02 8.49
N THR A 108 6.51 -8.47 7.51
CA THR A 108 5.07 -8.66 7.64
C THR A 108 4.79 -9.62 8.78
N ASN A 109 5.42 -10.79 8.78
CA ASN A 109 5.26 -11.80 9.82
C ASN A 109 5.61 -11.26 11.20
N ARG A 110 6.73 -10.52 11.34
CA ARG A 110 7.10 -9.90 12.62
C ARG A 110 6.06 -8.91 13.14
N ILE A 111 5.47 -8.10 12.29
CA ILE A 111 4.42 -7.15 12.70
C ILE A 111 3.15 -7.92 13.06
N PHE A 112 2.81 -8.92 12.27
CA PHE A 112 1.64 -9.77 12.49
C PHE A 112 1.75 -10.57 13.79
N ASP A 113 2.91 -11.17 14.10
CA ASP A 113 3.17 -11.83 15.39
C ASP A 113 2.99 -10.89 16.58
N LYS A 114 3.45 -9.64 16.44
CA LYS A 114 3.23 -8.63 17.47
C LYS A 114 1.74 -8.32 17.64
N PHE A 115 1.01 -8.22 16.53
CA PHE A 115 -0.45 -8.05 16.56
C PHE A 115 -1.12 -9.21 17.29
N LEU A 116 -0.83 -10.46 16.90
CA LEU A 116 -1.41 -11.65 17.54
C LEU A 116 -1.13 -11.71 19.05
N LYS A 117 0.09 -11.38 19.49
CA LYS A 117 0.43 -11.32 20.91
C LYS A 117 -0.40 -10.27 21.65
N ILE A 118 -0.64 -9.11 21.03
CA ILE A 118 -1.44 -8.04 21.63
C ILE A 118 -2.90 -8.47 21.73
N VAL A 119 -3.51 -8.93 20.63
CA VAL A 119 -4.94 -9.28 20.62
C VAL A 119 -5.24 -10.43 21.57
N LYS A 120 -4.34 -11.43 21.67
CA LYS A 120 -4.45 -12.52 22.64
C LYS A 120 -4.39 -11.99 24.08
N LYS A 121 -3.40 -11.13 24.39
CA LYS A 121 -3.24 -10.56 25.76
C LYS A 121 -4.42 -9.69 26.16
N GLU A 122 -4.89 -8.85 25.26
CA GLU A 122 -5.95 -7.87 25.52
C GLU A 122 -7.36 -8.45 25.24
N LYS A 123 -7.47 -9.73 24.91
CA LYS A 123 -8.71 -10.43 24.56
C LYS A 123 -9.52 -9.65 23.51
N ILE A 124 -8.87 -9.31 22.40
CA ILE A 124 -9.46 -8.57 21.28
C ILE A 124 -9.77 -9.55 20.16
N ASP A 125 -11.04 -9.64 19.78
CA ASP A 125 -11.45 -10.41 18.60
C ASP A 125 -11.00 -9.70 17.33
N TYR A 126 -10.57 -10.47 16.35
CA TYR A 126 -10.12 -9.98 15.06
C TYR A 126 -10.45 -10.95 13.94
N PHE A 127 -10.49 -10.43 12.73
CA PHE A 127 -10.70 -11.20 11.51
C PHE A 127 -9.65 -10.82 10.49
N VAL A 128 -9.14 -11.81 9.77
CA VAL A 128 -8.40 -11.58 8.54
C VAL A 128 -9.40 -11.40 7.41
N CYS A 129 -9.19 -10.43 6.55
CA CYS A 129 -10.15 -10.08 5.51
C CYS A 129 -9.52 -9.77 4.17
N SER A 130 -10.37 -9.51 3.19
CA SER A 130 -9.98 -9.08 1.84
C SER A 130 -8.98 -10.01 1.18
N GLY A 131 -8.00 -9.44 0.49
CA GLY A 131 -6.95 -10.17 -0.21
C GLY A 131 -6.05 -11.02 0.68
N SER A 132 -6.04 -10.77 2.00
CA SER A 132 -5.20 -11.49 2.95
C SER A 132 -5.69 -12.90 3.28
N LEU A 133 -6.98 -13.18 3.07
CA LEU A 133 -7.53 -14.53 3.24
C LEU A 133 -6.96 -15.50 2.18
N LEU A 134 -6.77 -15.04 0.97
CA LEU A 134 -6.38 -15.90 -0.14
C LEU A 134 -5.02 -16.59 0.05
N PRO A 135 -3.95 -15.89 0.48
CA PRO A 135 -2.69 -16.52 0.84
C PRO A 135 -2.82 -17.55 1.97
N ILE A 136 -3.68 -17.28 2.96
CA ILE A 136 -3.93 -18.18 4.09
C ILE A 136 -4.51 -19.49 3.58
N PHE A 137 -5.59 -19.44 2.81
CA PHE A 137 -6.22 -20.64 2.24
C PHE A 137 -5.27 -21.41 1.30
N ARG A 138 -4.43 -20.71 0.55
CA ARG A 138 -3.45 -21.30 -0.36
C ARG A 138 -2.14 -21.71 0.32
N LYS A 139 -2.03 -21.56 1.63
CA LYS A 139 -0.79 -21.81 2.42
C LYS A 139 0.42 -21.05 1.88
N GLN A 140 0.17 -19.87 1.29
CA GLN A 140 1.20 -18.97 0.74
C GLN A 140 1.62 -17.94 1.79
N GLU A 141 2.75 -17.25 1.56
CA GLU A 141 3.17 -16.18 2.45
C GLU A 141 2.25 -14.96 2.37
N LEU A 142 1.86 -14.37 3.51
CA LEU A 142 1.02 -13.17 3.57
C LEU A 142 1.59 -12.00 2.77
N ALA A 143 2.90 -11.89 2.71
CA ALA A 143 3.59 -10.80 1.99
C ALA A 143 3.57 -10.93 0.46
N THR A 144 2.98 -11.97 -0.10
CA THR A 144 2.72 -12.03 -1.55
C THR A 144 1.68 -10.98 -1.97
N GLN A 145 0.88 -10.51 -1.02
CA GLN A 145 -0.03 -9.38 -1.17
C GLN A 145 0.64 -8.05 -0.83
N SER A 146 0.03 -6.94 -1.23
CA SER A 146 0.54 -5.59 -0.95
C SER A 146 0.46 -5.21 0.53
N ASP A 147 -0.52 -5.73 1.23
CA ASP A 147 -0.90 -5.42 2.61
C ASP A 147 -1.59 -6.62 3.26
N VAL A 148 -1.64 -6.62 4.58
CA VAL A 148 -2.46 -7.53 5.37
C VAL A 148 -3.62 -6.73 5.95
N ASP A 149 -4.83 -7.14 5.58
CA ASP A 149 -6.06 -6.50 6.02
C ASP A 149 -6.70 -7.25 7.18
N LEU A 150 -6.98 -6.52 8.27
CA LEU A 150 -7.56 -7.05 9.49
C LEU A 150 -8.74 -6.19 9.93
N TYR A 151 -9.77 -6.84 10.46
CA TYR A 151 -10.83 -6.18 11.21
C TYR A 151 -10.71 -6.46 12.70
N VAL A 152 -11.00 -5.46 13.51
CA VAL A 152 -11.07 -5.56 14.97
C VAL A 152 -12.24 -4.73 15.49
N ASP A 153 -12.67 -4.98 16.74
CA ASP A 153 -13.57 -4.06 17.42
C ASP A 153 -13.01 -2.63 17.38
N GLY A 154 -13.74 -1.73 16.77
CA GLY A 154 -13.31 -0.35 16.53
C GLY A 154 -13.01 0.44 17.82
N TYR A 155 -13.67 0.10 18.92
CA TYR A 155 -13.40 0.71 20.23
C TYR A 155 -12.04 0.30 20.80
N LYS A 156 -11.47 -0.82 20.33
CA LYS A 156 -10.13 -1.31 20.72
C LYS A 156 -8.99 -0.68 19.90
N LEU A 157 -9.28 0.02 18.81
CA LEU A 157 -8.23 0.63 17.96
C LEU A 157 -7.33 1.60 18.73
N LYS A 158 -7.87 2.39 19.65
CA LYS A 158 -7.06 3.30 20.49
C LYS A 158 -6.04 2.55 21.36
N LEU A 159 -6.45 1.42 21.93
CA LEU A 159 -5.59 0.53 22.69
C LEU A 159 -4.50 -0.08 21.82
N LEU A 160 -4.87 -0.66 20.67
CA LEU A 160 -3.93 -1.21 19.71
C LEU A 160 -2.90 -0.16 19.27
N PHE A 161 -3.34 1.06 18.96
CA PHE A 161 -2.43 2.14 18.61
C PHE A 161 -1.39 2.40 19.70
N LYS A 162 -1.81 2.48 20.97
CA LYS A 162 -0.89 2.66 22.11
C LYS A 162 0.13 1.52 22.20
N LYS A 163 -0.32 0.26 22.07
CA LYS A 163 0.55 -0.92 22.17
C LYS A 163 1.58 -1.02 21.04
N PHE A 164 1.25 -0.52 19.85
CA PHE A 164 2.18 -0.48 18.73
C PHE A 164 3.10 0.75 18.74
N LYS A 165 2.76 1.83 19.48
CA LYS A 165 3.52 3.10 19.46
C LYS A 165 5.01 2.90 19.68
N ASN A 166 5.38 1.99 20.56
CA ASN A 166 6.77 1.71 20.94
C ASN A 166 7.37 0.51 20.17
N PHE A 167 6.68 0.00 19.14
CA PHE A 167 7.22 -1.10 18.36
C PHE A 167 8.32 -0.61 17.41
N LYS A 168 9.53 -1.14 17.58
CA LYS A 168 10.71 -0.70 16.82
C LYS A 168 10.58 -0.97 15.32
N ASN A 169 11.12 -0.06 14.52
CA ASN A 169 11.19 -0.17 13.05
C ASN A 169 9.82 -0.19 12.34
N VAL A 170 8.80 0.43 12.91
CA VAL A 170 7.53 0.69 12.26
C VAL A 170 7.10 2.15 12.41
N LYS A 171 6.30 2.61 11.46
CA LYS A 171 5.53 3.86 11.54
C LYS A 171 4.06 3.50 11.62
N ILE A 172 3.32 4.19 12.48
CA ILE A 172 1.91 3.94 12.70
C ILE A 172 1.13 5.19 12.35
N TYR A 173 0.09 5.00 11.57
CA TYR A 173 -0.82 6.06 11.15
C TYR A 173 -2.22 5.76 11.64
N LYS A 174 -2.96 6.79 11.99
CA LYS A 174 -4.39 6.73 12.32
C LYS A 174 -5.20 7.38 11.23
N LYS A 175 -6.37 6.83 10.93
CA LYS A 175 -7.43 7.52 10.21
C LYS A 175 -8.60 7.70 11.16
N PHE A 176 -9.29 8.82 11.02
CA PHE A 176 -10.45 9.16 11.81
C PHE A 176 -11.70 9.12 10.92
N SER A 177 -12.86 9.02 11.55
CA SER A 177 -14.12 9.26 10.88
C SER A 177 -14.23 10.73 10.49
N ASP A 178 -14.75 11.02 9.30
CA ASP A 178 -14.99 12.39 8.88
C ASP A 178 -16.13 13.03 9.69
N GLU A 179 -17.12 12.23 10.09
CA GLU A 179 -18.25 12.69 10.94
C GLU A 179 -17.83 12.88 12.40
N LYS A 180 -17.01 11.94 12.93
CA LYS A 180 -16.55 11.95 14.31
C LYS A 180 -15.02 12.03 14.35
N LYS A 181 -14.48 13.22 14.24
CA LYS A 181 -13.02 13.50 14.14
C LYS A 181 -12.17 12.88 15.25
N HIS A 182 -12.75 12.49 16.37
CA HIS A 182 -12.05 11.80 17.47
C HIS A 182 -12.10 10.27 17.39
N LEU A 183 -12.99 9.70 16.55
CA LEU A 183 -13.15 8.26 16.41
C LEU A 183 -12.11 7.69 15.44
N ILE A 184 -11.21 6.87 15.94
CA ILE A 184 -10.25 6.16 15.11
C ILE A 184 -11.01 5.04 14.38
N THR A 185 -10.95 5.04 13.06
CA THR A 185 -11.61 4.04 12.22
C THR A 185 -10.64 3.04 11.61
N LYS A 186 -9.35 3.41 11.54
CA LYS A 186 -8.31 2.57 10.95
C LYS A 186 -6.94 2.89 11.55
N ILE A 187 -6.13 1.86 11.71
CA ILE A 187 -4.71 1.96 12.01
C ILE A 187 -3.93 1.32 10.86
N ILE A 188 -2.91 2.01 10.40
CA ILE A 188 -2.00 1.50 9.37
C ILE A 188 -0.62 1.35 9.99
N ILE A 189 -0.10 0.14 10.03
CA ILE A 189 1.23 -0.16 10.54
C ILE A 189 2.14 -0.44 9.34
N LYS A 190 3.20 0.33 9.23
CA LYS A 190 4.11 0.30 8.09
C LYS A 190 5.55 0.10 8.55
N SER A 191 6.26 -0.90 8.02
CA SER A 191 7.67 -1.07 8.31
C SER A 191 8.51 0.11 7.82
N VAL A 192 9.58 0.43 8.55
CA VAL A 192 10.58 1.41 8.10
C VAL A 192 11.58 0.69 7.20
N GLU A 193 11.71 1.20 5.97
CA GLU A 193 12.62 0.64 4.99
C GLU A 193 13.94 1.42 4.95
N LYS A 194 15.07 0.71 5.11
CA LYS A 194 16.40 1.28 4.89
C LYS A 194 16.67 1.48 3.39
N ASN A 195 16.22 0.54 2.57
CA ASN A 195 16.32 0.63 1.12
C ASN A 195 15.09 1.32 0.54
N GLN A 196 15.29 2.47 -0.10
CA GLN A 196 14.19 3.27 -0.69
C GLN A 196 13.50 2.59 -1.88
N TYR A 197 14.09 1.55 -2.44
CA TYR A 197 13.46 0.72 -3.49
C TYR A 197 12.61 -0.40 -2.92
N SER A 198 12.73 -0.73 -1.65
CA SER A 198 11.94 -1.79 -1.02
C SER A 198 10.52 -1.30 -0.72
N GLU A 199 9.55 -2.16 -0.99
CA GLU A 199 8.19 -1.93 -0.53
C GLU A 199 8.10 -2.24 0.97
N PRO A 200 7.52 -1.35 1.77
CA PRO A 200 7.32 -1.64 3.17
C PRO A 200 6.30 -2.77 3.37
N ALA A 201 6.49 -3.56 4.41
CA ALA A 201 5.42 -4.36 4.97
C ALA A 201 4.32 -3.44 5.50
N LEU A 202 3.08 -3.77 5.20
CA LEU A 202 1.91 -2.99 5.58
C LEU A 202 0.87 -3.89 6.22
N ILE A 203 0.35 -3.48 7.37
CA ILE A 203 -0.82 -4.08 8.00
C ILE A 203 -1.85 -2.99 8.21
N ASP A 204 -3.01 -3.20 7.63
CA ASP A 204 -4.19 -2.36 7.74
C ASP A 204 -5.16 -2.97 8.74
N ILE A 205 -5.44 -2.26 9.83
CA ILE A 205 -6.37 -2.69 10.88
C ILE A 205 -7.57 -1.75 10.85
N THR A 206 -8.68 -2.24 10.36
CA THR A 206 -9.93 -1.47 10.25
C THR A 206 -10.85 -1.80 11.42
N GLY A 207 -11.45 -0.78 12.03
CA GLY A 207 -12.44 -0.96 13.08
C GLY A 207 -13.81 -1.31 12.53
N TYR A 208 -14.44 -2.32 13.08
CA TYR A 208 -15.86 -2.53 12.95
C TYR A 208 -16.58 -2.06 14.22
N PHE A 209 -17.81 -1.62 14.08
CA PHE A 209 -18.62 -1.07 15.18
C PHE A 209 -19.98 -1.75 15.16
N ASN A 210 -20.34 -2.38 16.27
CA ASN A 210 -21.65 -3.00 16.42
C ASN A 210 -22.64 -1.97 16.98
N LYS A 211 -23.76 -1.78 16.26
CA LYS A 211 -24.86 -0.96 16.71
C LYS A 211 -26.18 -1.54 16.16
N ASN A 212 -27.17 -1.76 17.03
CA ASN A 212 -28.51 -2.22 16.64
C ASN A 212 -28.48 -3.51 15.80
N LYS A 213 -27.72 -4.53 16.25
CA LYS A 213 -27.55 -5.82 15.55
C LYS A 213 -26.97 -5.71 14.13
N LYS A 214 -26.37 -4.56 13.79
CA LYS A 214 -25.67 -4.31 12.54
C LYS A 214 -24.23 -3.96 12.80
N ILE A 215 -23.33 -4.38 11.91
CA ILE A 215 -21.91 -4.04 11.95
C ILE A 215 -21.61 -2.99 10.91
N TYR A 216 -20.98 -1.93 11.36
CA TYR A 216 -20.54 -0.80 10.53
C TYR A 216 -19.04 -0.77 10.46
N TYR A 217 -18.49 -0.48 9.29
CA TYR A 217 -17.08 -0.17 9.12
C TYR A 217 -16.91 0.99 8.14
N PHE A 218 -15.81 1.69 8.26
CA PHE A 218 -15.55 2.87 7.46
C PHE A 218 -14.53 2.55 6.36
N LEU A 219 -14.96 2.66 5.10
CA LEU A 219 -14.06 2.67 3.96
C LEU A 219 -13.66 4.11 3.66
N ASN A 220 -12.36 4.41 3.73
CA ASN A 220 -11.80 5.73 3.41
C ASN A 220 -12.40 6.92 4.20
N GLY A 221 -12.89 6.68 5.39
CA GLY A 221 -13.41 7.72 6.28
C GLY A 221 -14.90 8.01 6.17
N ASN A 222 -15.53 7.76 5.02
CA ASN A 222 -16.91 8.23 4.76
C ASN A 222 -17.93 7.14 4.54
N ILE A 223 -17.52 5.95 4.18
CA ILE A 223 -18.48 4.92 3.76
C ILE A 223 -18.71 3.95 4.90
N LYS A 224 -19.96 3.86 5.27
CA LYS A 224 -20.49 2.85 6.15
C LYS A 224 -21.04 1.73 5.29
N SER A 225 -20.47 0.54 5.42
CA SER A 225 -21.19 -0.65 5.01
C SER A 225 -21.84 -1.24 6.24
N ASP A 226 -23.13 -1.47 6.19
CA ASP A 226 -23.82 -2.23 7.21
C ASP A 226 -23.90 -3.69 6.76
N LEU A 227 -23.40 -4.57 7.60
CA LEU A 227 -23.52 -6.00 7.40
C LEU A 227 -24.28 -6.62 8.55
N PRO A 228 -25.17 -7.59 8.28
CA PRO A 228 -25.84 -8.31 9.34
C PRO A 228 -24.82 -8.94 10.29
N ASN A 229 -25.08 -8.86 11.59
CA ASN A 229 -24.18 -9.32 12.65
C ASN A 229 -23.82 -10.82 12.48
N LYS A 230 -24.74 -11.62 11.91
CA LYS A 230 -24.53 -13.05 11.64
C LYS A 230 -23.29 -13.38 10.79
N HIS A 231 -22.85 -12.45 9.95
CA HIS A 231 -21.64 -12.63 9.12
C HIS A 231 -20.33 -12.49 9.91
N PHE A 232 -20.40 -11.96 11.15
CA PHE A 232 -19.25 -11.77 12.01
C PHE A 232 -19.27 -12.63 13.27
N LEU A 233 -20.37 -13.35 13.53
CA LEU A 233 -20.54 -14.16 14.74
C LEU A 233 -20.06 -15.61 14.62
N ARG A 234 -19.86 -16.09 13.40
CA ARG A 234 -19.29 -17.42 13.16
C ARG A 234 -17.85 -17.27 12.69
N HIS A 235 -16.92 -17.61 13.56
CA HIS A 235 -15.50 -17.58 13.26
C HIS A 235 -15.02 -19.00 13.03
N GLU A 236 -14.38 -19.22 11.90
CA GLU A 236 -13.58 -20.40 11.70
C GLU A 236 -12.13 -20.05 11.97
N TYR A 237 -11.56 -20.68 12.98
CA TYR A 237 -10.13 -20.57 13.22
C TYR A 237 -9.39 -21.51 12.28
N THR A 238 -8.36 -21.02 11.64
CA THR A 238 -7.47 -21.83 10.82
C THR A 238 -6.02 -21.68 11.26
N ARG A 239 -5.21 -22.69 10.99
CA ARG A 239 -3.78 -22.61 11.26
C ARG A 239 -3.05 -22.07 10.03
N TYR A 240 -2.27 -21.04 10.24
CA TYR A 240 -1.41 -20.47 9.23
C TYR A 240 0.00 -20.30 9.77
N GLN A 241 1.00 -21.02 9.19
CA GLN A 241 2.39 -21.00 9.64
C GLN A 241 2.54 -21.19 11.16
N ASN A 242 1.87 -22.23 11.71
CA ASN A 242 1.80 -22.55 13.14
C ASN A 242 1.12 -21.49 14.03
N ARG A 243 0.40 -20.53 13.45
CA ARG A 243 -0.43 -19.55 14.16
C ARG A 243 -1.89 -19.96 14.05
N LEU A 244 -2.62 -19.83 15.14
CA LEU A 244 -4.09 -19.86 15.13
C LEU A 244 -4.57 -18.46 14.73
N ILE A 245 -5.31 -18.34 13.65
CA ILE A 245 -5.83 -17.09 13.10
C ILE A 245 -7.30 -17.21 12.76
#